data_ccb02b5544dc676b0a720b200b985709
#
_entry.id   ccb02b5544dc676b0a720b200b985709
#
_cell.length_a   1.000
_cell.length_b   1.000
_cell.length_c   1.000
_cell.angle_alpha   90.00
_cell.angle_beta   90.00
_cell.angle_gamma   90.00
#
_symmetry.space_group_name_H-M   'P 1'
#
loop_
_entity.id
_entity.type
_entity.pdbx_description
1 polymer ?
#
loop_
_entity_poly.entity_id
_entity_poly.type
_entity_poly.pdbx_seq_one_letter_code
_entity_poly.pdbx_strand_id
1 'polypeptide(L)'
;RHMCSLLAADLIVSSDSKYHAYATQCRHSIFNRYIKKKKSVFLQHGVTALKRVDKLFGKNGSAPMTYFAVTSEFEQKIVTENFGYAKENVPILGFTRWDVLENKARPDEKNILIMPTWRPWLEEQSDEVFRESEYCRRYRQLLENPELGAFLRENNVKIIFHIHPKMKEFLEAFQTENDQVKLIVQGSQPLNELIMKCSMLITDYSSVSWDV
;
A
#
# COMPACT_ATOMS: atom_id res chain seq x y z
N ARG A 1 -2.86 5.50 30.34
CA ARG A 1 -4.10 5.88 29.61
C ARG A 1 -4.45 4.89 28.48
N HIS A 2 -3.56 4.60 27.56
CA HIS A 2 -3.82 3.69 26.42
C HIS A 2 -4.32 2.29 26.86
N MET A 3 -3.67 1.69 27.86
CA MET A 3 -4.11 0.39 28.39
C MET A 3 -5.53 0.43 28.99
N CYS A 4 -5.87 1.49 29.74
CA CYS A 4 -7.20 1.65 30.29
C CYS A 4 -8.26 1.78 29.18
N SER A 5 -7.97 2.55 28.14
CA SER A 5 -8.84 2.67 26.96
C SER A 5 -9.06 1.33 26.27
N LEU A 6 -8.01 0.54 26.08
CA LEU A 6 -8.13 -0.80 25.49
C LEU A 6 -8.94 -1.77 26.35
N LEU A 7 -8.80 -1.68 27.68
CA LEU A 7 -9.59 -2.51 28.59
C LEU A 7 -11.07 -2.10 28.59
N ALA A 8 -11.35 -0.80 28.54
CA ALA A 8 -12.72 -0.26 28.55
C ALA A 8 -13.43 -0.38 27.18
N ALA A 9 -12.69 -0.50 26.08
CA ALA A 9 -13.27 -0.59 24.74
C ALA A 9 -14.08 -1.87 24.55
N ASP A 10 -15.27 -1.76 23.98
CA ASP A 10 -16.09 -2.90 23.57
C ASP A 10 -15.69 -3.43 22.19
N LEU A 11 -15.13 -2.57 21.35
CA LEU A 11 -14.74 -2.84 19.98
C LEU A 11 -13.37 -2.23 19.68
N ILE A 12 -12.53 -2.98 18.97
CA ILE A 12 -11.27 -2.50 18.44
C ILE A 12 -11.41 -2.33 16.92
N VAL A 13 -11.18 -1.13 16.42
CA VAL A 13 -11.23 -0.83 14.99
C VAL A 13 -9.80 -0.48 14.53
N SER A 14 -9.33 -1.13 13.47
CA SER A 14 -7.98 -0.92 12.97
C SER A 14 -7.92 -1.07 11.46
N SER A 15 -7.13 -0.23 10.80
CA SER A 15 -6.80 -0.35 9.38
C SER A 15 -5.63 -1.32 9.12
N ASP A 16 -5.01 -1.80 10.19
CA ASP A 16 -3.93 -2.79 10.15
C ASP A 16 -4.23 -3.91 11.18
N SER A 17 -3.26 -4.76 11.46
CA SER A 17 -3.41 -5.80 12.48
C SER A 17 -3.85 -5.20 13.82
N LYS A 18 -4.81 -5.86 14.49
CA LYS A 18 -5.20 -5.50 15.85
C LYS A 18 -4.03 -5.45 16.83
N TYR A 19 -2.94 -6.15 16.54
CA TYR A 19 -1.75 -6.14 17.36
C TYR A 19 -1.03 -4.80 17.36
N HIS A 20 -1.16 -3.99 16.31
CA HIS A 20 -0.62 -2.63 16.29
C HIS A 20 -1.36 -1.69 17.26
N ALA A 21 -2.65 -1.94 17.50
CA ALA A 21 -3.42 -1.17 18.48
C ALA A 21 -2.96 -1.39 19.92
N TYR A 22 -2.40 -2.57 20.23
CA TYR A 22 -1.97 -2.93 21.58
C TYR A 22 -0.65 -3.68 21.63
N ALA A 23 0.27 -3.34 20.75
CA ALA A 23 1.64 -3.86 20.79
C ALA A 23 2.27 -3.52 22.15
N THR A 24 2.18 -4.46 23.08
CA THR A 24 2.85 -4.39 24.39
C THR A 24 4.04 -5.32 24.38
N GLN A 25 5.11 -4.95 25.06
CA GLN A 25 6.29 -5.80 25.21
C GLN A 25 5.98 -7.14 25.91
N CYS A 26 4.85 -7.23 26.60
CA CYS A 26 4.42 -8.42 27.35
C CYS A 26 3.49 -9.32 26.52
N ARG A 27 4.01 -10.05 25.53
CA ARG A 27 3.24 -10.90 24.62
C ARG A 27 2.38 -11.97 25.30
N HIS A 28 2.75 -12.43 26.49
CA HIS A 28 2.07 -13.51 27.23
C HIS A 28 1.30 -13.04 28.47
N SER A 29 1.05 -11.74 28.60
CA SER A 29 0.33 -11.19 29.76
C SER A 29 -1.16 -11.59 29.74
N ILE A 30 -1.80 -11.62 30.94
CA ILE A 30 -3.24 -11.76 31.10
C ILE A 30 -3.97 -10.67 30.31
N PHE A 31 -3.41 -9.46 30.29
CA PHE A 31 -3.90 -8.34 29.52
C PHE A 31 -4.04 -8.68 28.02
N ASN A 32 -3.00 -9.22 27.39
CA ASN A 32 -3.06 -9.60 25.97
C ASN A 32 -4.11 -10.70 25.72
N ARG A 33 -4.26 -11.65 26.66
CA ARG A 33 -5.32 -12.68 26.56
C ARG A 33 -6.71 -12.08 26.60
N TYR A 34 -6.92 -11.05 27.43
CA TYR A 34 -8.19 -10.35 27.56
C TYR A 34 -8.50 -9.56 26.28
N ILE A 35 -7.54 -8.77 25.79
CA ILE A 35 -7.69 -7.95 24.57
C ILE A 35 -7.95 -8.81 23.33
N LYS A 36 -7.28 -9.95 23.21
CA LYS A 36 -7.50 -10.88 22.08
C LYS A 36 -8.95 -11.36 21.96
N LYS A 37 -9.70 -11.40 23.05
CA LYS A 37 -11.12 -11.83 23.06
C LYS A 37 -12.09 -10.72 22.65
N LYS A 38 -11.65 -9.46 22.61
CA LYS A 38 -12.51 -8.33 22.22
C LYS A 38 -12.88 -8.41 20.75
N LYS A 39 -14.10 -7.96 20.44
CA LYS A 39 -14.55 -7.79 19.05
C LYS A 39 -13.62 -6.83 18.33
N SER A 40 -13.34 -7.11 17.08
CA SER A 40 -12.43 -6.30 16.27
C SER A 40 -12.91 -6.18 14.83
N VAL A 41 -12.74 -4.99 14.26
CA VAL A 41 -13.02 -4.69 12.85
C VAL A 41 -11.71 -4.39 12.16
N PHE A 42 -11.45 -5.08 11.08
CA PHE A 42 -10.36 -4.78 10.18
C PHE A 42 -10.90 -3.93 9.02
N LEU A 43 -10.52 -2.66 8.99
CA LEU A 43 -10.93 -1.72 7.93
C LEU A 43 -10.05 -1.85 6.68
N GLN A 44 -8.97 -2.60 6.77
CA GLN A 44 -7.94 -2.72 5.75
C GLN A 44 -7.19 -1.40 5.44
N HIS A 45 -6.07 -1.52 4.76
CA HIS A 45 -5.29 -0.41 4.21
C HIS A 45 -5.08 -0.55 2.69
N GLY A 46 -5.59 -1.62 2.08
CA GLY A 46 -5.53 -1.87 0.65
C GLY A 46 -6.36 -3.09 0.28
N VAL A 47 -6.92 -3.12 -0.92
CA VAL A 47 -7.75 -4.22 -1.43
C VAL A 47 -6.97 -5.54 -1.39
N THR A 48 -7.59 -6.56 -0.82
CA THR A 48 -7.03 -7.91 -0.68
C THR A 48 -7.34 -8.74 -1.94
N ALA A 49 -6.69 -8.41 -3.05
CA ALA A 49 -6.90 -9.15 -4.30
C ALA A 49 -5.58 -9.66 -4.92
N LEU A 50 -4.51 -8.86 -4.84
CA LEU A 50 -3.24 -9.15 -5.52
C LEU A 50 -2.19 -9.85 -4.63
N LYS A 51 -2.43 -9.93 -3.32
CA LYS A 51 -1.48 -10.51 -2.34
C LYS A 51 -2.15 -11.58 -1.50
N ARG A 52 -1.43 -12.67 -1.29
CA ARG A 52 -1.85 -13.72 -0.35
C ARG A 52 -1.50 -13.29 1.08
N VAL A 53 -2.49 -12.81 1.81
CA VAL A 53 -2.38 -12.38 3.22
C VAL A 53 -3.22 -13.22 4.17
N ASP A 54 -3.76 -14.34 3.70
CA ASP A 54 -4.57 -15.30 4.45
C ASP A 54 -3.84 -15.87 5.67
N LYS A 55 -2.51 -16.09 5.58
CA LYS A 55 -1.68 -16.54 6.72
C LYS A 55 -1.65 -15.52 7.86
N LEU A 56 -1.81 -14.24 7.56
CA LEU A 56 -1.83 -13.18 8.57
C LEU A 56 -3.26 -12.87 9.02
N PHE A 57 -4.13 -12.49 8.09
CA PHE A 57 -5.45 -11.95 8.37
C PHE A 57 -6.59 -12.97 8.22
N GLY A 58 -6.32 -14.18 7.73
CA GLY A 58 -7.33 -15.23 7.66
C GLY A 58 -7.85 -15.63 9.04
N LYS A 59 -9.02 -16.28 9.09
CA LYS A 59 -9.67 -16.72 10.35
C LYS A 59 -8.75 -17.56 11.22
N ASN A 60 -7.93 -18.39 10.59
CA ASN A 60 -6.91 -19.24 11.23
C ASN A 60 -5.50 -18.65 11.13
N GLY A 61 -5.36 -17.41 10.69
CA GLY A 61 -4.09 -16.71 10.57
C GLY A 61 -3.56 -16.22 11.91
N SER A 62 -2.40 -15.56 11.89
CA SER A 62 -1.75 -15.05 13.11
C SER A 62 -2.45 -13.83 13.72
N ALA A 63 -3.24 -13.08 12.93
CA ALA A 63 -3.95 -11.87 13.36
C ALA A 63 -5.43 -11.85 12.94
N PRO A 64 -6.24 -12.86 13.30
CA PRO A 64 -7.65 -12.90 12.91
C PRO A 64 -8.43 -11.76 13.56
N MET A 65 -9.44 -11.24 12.83
CA MET A 65 -10.35 -10.20 13.29
C MET A 65 -11.77 -10.78 13.43
N THR A 66 -12.65 -10.09 14.13
CA THR A 66 -14.07 -10.49 14.23
C THR A 66 -14.78 -10.18 12.92
N TYR A 67 -14.59 -8.96 12.41
CA TYR A 67 -15.15 -8.50 11.15
C TYR A 67 -14.02 -8.07 10.23
N PHE A 68 -14.17 -8.43 8.96
CA PHE A 68 -13.24 -8.10 7.89
C PHE A 68 -13.95 -7.22 6.86
N ALA A 69 -13.81 -5.91 6.95
CA ALA A 69 -14.42 -5.00 5.99
C ALA A 69 -13.74 -5.13 4.61
N VAL A 70 -14.54 -5.13 3.55
CA VAL A 70 -14.09 -5.25 2.16
C VAL A 70 -14.68 -4.15 1.30
N THR A 71 -14.20 -4.02 0.08
CA THR A 71 -14.56 -2.92 -0.82
C THR A 71 -15.59 -3.33 -1.87
N SER A 72 -15.74 -4.63 -2.13
CA SER A 72 -16.60 -5.14 -3.19
C SER A 72 -17.08 -6.57 -2.91
N GLU A 73 -18.08 -7.01 -3.67
CA GLU A 73 -18.55 -8.40 -3.66
C GLU A 73 -17.45 -9.37 -4.10
N PHE A 74 -16.61 -8.94 -5.05
CA PHE A 74 -15.48 -9.77 -5.51
C PHE A 74 -14.48 -10.01 -4.36
N GLU A 75 -14.13 -8.96 -3.62
CA GLU A 75 -13.24 -9.10 -2.47
C GLU A 75 -13.91 -9.88 -1.34
N GLN A 76 -15.23 -9.69 -1.11
CA GLN A 76 -15.99 -10.49 -0.14
C GLN A 76 -15.90 -11.97 -0.45
N LYS A 77 -16.02 -12.34 -1.72
CA LYS A 77 -15.88 -13.73 -2.18
C LYS A 77 -14.48 -14.28 -1.88
N ILE A 78 -13.41 -13.52 -2.17
CA ILE A 78 -12.04 -13.93 -1.85
C ILE A 78 -11.90 -14.19 -0.35
N VAL A 79 -12.39 -13.29 0.49
CA VAL A 79 -12.24 -13.38 1.95
C VAL A 79 -13.07 -14.53 2.53
N THR A 80 -14.26 -14.77 2.02
CA THR A 80 -15.09 -15.89 2.48
C THR A 80 -14.54 -17.25 2.04
N GLU A 81 -14.13 -17.38 0.78
CA GLU A 81 -13.68 -18.66 0.23
C GLU A 81 -12.24 -19.02 0.66
N ASN A 82 -11.34 -18.03 0.72
CA ASN A 82 -9.92 -18.32 0.92
C ASN A 82 -9.41 -17.98 2.33
N PHE A 83 -10.09 -17.07 3.07
CA PHE A 83 -9.65 -16.65 4.39
C PHE A 83 -10.47 -17.29 5.52
N GLY A 84 -11.54 -18.02 5.18
CA GLY A 84 -12.37 -18.78 6.12
C GLY A 84 -13.30 -17.94 6.99
N TYR A 85 -13.63 -16.72 6.58
CA TYR A 85 -14.64 -15.91 7.26
C TYR A 85 -16.05 -16.27 6.78
N ALA A 86 -17.02 -16.29 7.69
CA ALA A 86 -18.42 -16.36 7.35
C ALA A 86 -18.88 -15.03 6.70
N LYS A 87 -19.79 -15.09 5.74
CA LYS A 87 -20.22 -13.93 4.94
C LYS A 87 -20.74 -12.76 5.79
N GLU A 88 -21.46 -13.07 6.86
CA GLU A 88 -22.00 -12.10 7.83
C GLU A 88 -20.90 -11.33 8.60
N ASN A 89 -19.68 -11.86 8.60
CA ASN A 89 -18.51 -11.21 9.21
C ASN A 89 -17.67 -10.41 8.20
N VAL A 90 -18.13 -10.33 6.95
CA VAL A 90 -17.39 -9.64 5.87
C VAL A 90 -18.28 -8.56 5.25
N PRO A 91 -18.50 -7.43 5.93
CA PRO A 91 -19.30 -6.33 5.40
C PRO A 91 -18.58 -5.62 4.25
N ILE A 92 -19.35 -5.20 3.24
CA ILE A 92 -18.84 -4.37 2.12
C ILE A 92 -19.03 -2.92 2.55
N LEU A 93 -17.92 -2.21 2.80
CA LEU A 93 -17.93 -0.83 3.30
C LEU A 93 -17.20 0.15 2.36
N GLY A 94 -16.32 -0.31 1.48
CA GLY A 94 -15.42 0.55 0.73
C GLY A 94 -14.28 1.13 1.59
N PHE A 95 -13.50 2.02 1.00
CA PHE A 95 -12.48 2.79 1.71
C PHE A 95 -12.89 4.25 1.83
N THR A 96 -12.82 4.82 3.02
CA THR A 96 -13.12 6.24 3.26
C THR A 96 -12.21 7.18 2.47
N ARG A 97 -10.98 6.74 2.11
CA ARG A 97 -10.09 7.54 1.25
C ARG A 97 -10.62 7.70 -0.18
N TRP A 98 -11.49 6.81 -0.65
CA TRP A 98 -12.09 6.93 -1.99
C TRP A 98 -13.15 8.03 -2.07
N ASP A 99 -13.76 8.39 -0.95
CA ASP A 99 -14.76 9.46 -0.88
C ASP A 99 -14.19 10.86 -1.24
N VAL A 100 -12.86 11.01 -1.14
CA VAL A 100 -12.15 12.27 -1.44
C VAL A 100 -11.32 12.21 -2.72
N LEU A 101 -11.31 11.06 -3.42
CA LEU A 101 -10.61 10.93 -4.69
C LEU A 101 -11.47 11.50 -5.82
N GLU A 102 -10.89 12.42 -6.58
CA GLU A 102 -11.50 13.07 -7.74
C GLU A 102 -10.54 13.01 -8.91
N ASN A 103 -11.04 12.83 -10.12
CA ASN A 103 -10.21 12.95 -11.31
C ASN A 103 -9.84 14.42 -11.54
N LYS A 104 -8.59 14.77 -11.25
CA LYS A 104 -8.00 16.11 -11.47
C LYS A 104 -6.93 16.07 -12.56
N ALA A 105 -6.87 14.99 -13.34
CA ALA A 105 -5.96 14.90 -14.48
C ALA A 105 -6.33 15.98 -15.53
N ARG A 106 -5.29 16.64 -16.05
CA ARG A 106 -5.45 17.70 -17.02
C ARG A 106 -5.04 17.23 -18.40
N PRO A 107 -5.82 17.47 -19.46
CA PRO A 107 -5.45 17.07 -20.82
C PRO A 107 -4.17 17.71 -21.33
N ASP A 108 -3.85 18.90 -20.84
CA ASP A 108 -2.67 19.71 -21.20
C ASP A 108 -1.42 19.35 -20.36
N GLU A 109 -1.59 18.59 -19.26
CA GLU A 109 -0.52 18.15 -18.36
C GLU A 109 -0.63 16.65 -18.07
N LYS A 110 -0.04 15.83 -18.92
CA LYS A 110 -0.12 14.38 -18.80
C LYS A 110 0.96 13.87 -17.85
N ASN A 111 0.54 13.30 -16.72
CA ASN A 111 1.44 12.73 -15.73
C ASN A 111 1.27 11.21 -15.66
N ILE A 112 2.36 10.48 -15.89
CA ILE A 112 2.43 9.03 -15.64
C ILE A 112 3.00 8.83 -14.25
N LEU A 113 2.21 8.27 -13.34
CA LEU A 113 2.65 7.91 -12.01
C LEU A 113 3.19 6.47 -12.02
N ILE A 114 4.48 6.29 -11.75
CA ILE A 114 5.11 4.97 -11.64
C ILE A 114 5.34 4.67 -10.16
N MET A 115 4.67 3.63 -9.65
CA MET A 115 4.73 3.23 -8.24
C MET A 115 5.04 1.74 -8.12
N PRO A 116 6.34 1.36 -8.17
CA PRO A 116 6.71 -0.03 -7.98
C PRO A 116 6.54 -0.45 -6.52
N THR A 117 6.08 -1.68 -6.30
CA THR A 117 6.05 -2.26 -4.96
C THR A 117 7.49 -2.50 -4.47
N TRP A 118 7.73 -2.18 -3.20
CA TRP A 118 9.00 -2.48 -2.57
C TRP A 118 9.27 -3.99 -2.50
N ARG A 119 10.56 -4.37 -2.44
CA ARG A 119 10.99 -5.76 -2.38
C ARG A 119 11.57 -6.05 -1.00
N PRO A 120 10.94 -6.94 -0.19
CA PRO A 120 11.41 -7.22 1.17
C PRO A 120 12.87 -7.67 1.24
N TRP A 121 13.34 -8.38 0.22
CA TRP A 121 14.72 -8.88 0.15
C TRP A 121 15.75 -7.81 -0.25
N LEU A 122 15.32 -6.62 -0.62
CA LEU A 122 16.17 -5.46 -0.90
C LEU A 122 16.15 -4.44 0.24
N GLU A 123 15.26 -4.61 1.23
CA GLU A 123 15.23 -3.80 2.44
C GLU A 123 16.52 -4.06 3.24
N GLU A 124 17.16 -3.03 3.76
CA GLU A 124 18.39 -3.11 4.56
C GLU A 124 19.64 -3.66 3.81
N GLN A 125 19.62 -3.72 2.48
CA GLN A 125 20.80 -4.05 1.69
C GLN A 125 21.75 -2.84 1.57
N SER A 126 23.01 -3.09 1.19
CA SER A 126 23.91 -1.99 0.84
C SER A 126 23.51 -1.33 -0.48
N ASP A 127 23.95 -0.08 -0.70
CA ASP A 127 23.67 0.65 -1.94
C ASP A 127 24.23 -0.08 -3.17
N GLU A 128 25.40 -0.74 -3.03
CA GLU A 128 26.01 -1.53 -4.11
C GLU A 128 25.12 -2.71 -4.49
N VAL A 129 24.66 -3.50 -3.50
CA VAL A 129 23.79 -4.66 -3.73
C VAL A 129 22.46 -4.21 -4.34
N PHE A 130 21.93 -3.09 -3.87
CA PHE A 130 20.69 -2.54 -4.43
C PHE A 130 20.86 -2.13 -5.89
N ARG A 131 21.92 -1.38 -6.24
CA ARG A 131 22.20 -0.92 -7.61
C ARG A 131 22.40 -2.07 -8.59
N GLU A 132 23.00 -3.18 -8.14
CA GLU A 132 23.19 -4.39 -8.95
C GLU A 132 21.94 -5.26 -9.06
N SER A 133 20.91 -4.99 -8.29
CA SER A 133 19.67 -5.75 -8.35
C SER A 133 18.97 -5.59 -9.70
N GLU A 134 18.28 -6.65 -10.14
CA GLU A 134 17.44 -6.61 -11.34
C GLU A 134 16.34 -5.54 -11.22
N TYR A 135 15.80 -5.34 -10.00
CA TYR A 135 14.83 -4.30 -9.71
C TYR A 135 15.37 -2.90 -10.04
N CYS A 136 16.54 -2.54 -9.52
CA CYS A 136 17.16 -1.23 -9.77
C CYS A 136 17.51 -1.07 -11.25
N ARG A 137 18.17 -2.05 -11.84
CA ARG A 137 18.58 -2.01 -13.25
C ARG A 137 17.41 -1.81 -14.20
N ARG A 138 16.30 -2.52 -14.01
CA ARG A 138 15.13 -2.41 -14.91
C ARG A 138 14.47 -1.04 -14.83
N TYR A 139 14.29 -0.50 -13.62
CA TYR A 139 13.71 0.84 -13.51
C TYR A 139 14.66 1.92 -14.02
N ARG A 140 15.97 1.82 -13.78
CA ARG A 140 16.94 2.74 -14.39
C ARG A 140 16.91 2.69 -15.91
N GLN A 141 16.96 1.50 -16.50
CA GLN A 141 16.83 1.33 -17.95
C GLN A 141 15.56 1.97 -18.51
N LEU A 142 14.45 1.89 -17.79
CA LEU A 142 13.21 2.56 -18.19
C LEU A 142 13.33 4.08 -18.13
N LEU A 143 13.82 4.63 -17.00
CA LEU A 143 13.89 6.07 -16.77
C LEU A 143 14.94 6.77 -17.66
N GLU A 144 16.03 6.06 -18.00
CA GLU A 144 17.13 6.53 -18.82
C GLU A 144 16.94 6.22 -20.32
N ASN A 145 15.85 5.57 -20.71
CA ASN A 145 15.61 5.17 -22.10
C ASN A 145 15.46 6.41 -23.02
N PRO A 146 16.32 6.57 -24.04
CA PRO A 146 16.31 7.76 -24.88
C PRO A 146 15.05 7.88 -25.77
N GLU A 147 14.51 6.75 -26.23
CA GLU A 147 13.27 6.75 -27.03
C GLU A 147 12.08 7.15 -26.17
N LEU A 148 12.01 6.65 -24.94
CA LEU A 148 11.00 7.10 -23.98
C LEU A 148 11.17 8.59 -23.68
N GLY A 149 12.38 9.06 -23.45
CA GLY A 149 12.67 10.48 -23.21
C GLY A 149 12.22 11.38 -24.38
N ALA A 150 12.47 10.98 -25.61
CA ALA A 150 11.99 11.69 -26.80
C ALA A 150 10.46 11.72 -26.85
N PHE A 151 9.81 10.58 -26.67
CA PHE A 151 8.35 10.47 -26.63
C PHE A 151 7.71 11.36 -25.56
N LEU A 152 8.28 11.39 -24.37
CA LEU A 152 7.77 12.20 -23.24
C LEU A 152 7.83 13.71 -23.60
N ARG A 153 8.94 14.19 -24.18
CA ARG A 153 9.08 15.57 -24.59
C ARG A 153 8.14 15.95 -25.73
N GLU A 154 8.06 15.13 -26.78
CA GLU A 154 7.22 15.37 -27.95
C GLU A 154 5.73 15.43 -27.59
N ASN A 155 5.29 14.67 -26.60
CA ASN A 155 3.89 14.56 -26.21
C ASN A 155 3.52 15.37 -24.96
N ASN A 156 4.46 16.15 -24.40
CA ASN A 156 4.29 16.89 -23.14
C ASN A 156 3.83 15.99 -21.99
N VAL A 157 4.50 14.86 -21.83
CA VAL A 157 4.22 13.86 -20.79
C VAL A 157 5.34 13.88 -19.76
N LYS A 158 4.99 13.82 -18.48
CA LYS A 158 5.94 13.70 -17.36
C LYS A 158 5.80 12.36 -16.66
N ILE A 159 6.89 11.82 -16.21
CA ILE A 159 6.92 10.67 -15.30
C ILE A 159 7.13 11.18 -13.88
N ILE A 160 6.28 10.74 -12.99
CA ILE A 160 6.44 10.86 -11.54
C ILE A 160 6.80 9.46 -11.04
N PHE A 161 8.07 9.25 -10.70
CA PHE A 161 8.55 7.99 -10.14
C PHE A 161 8.50 8.07 -8.62
N HIS A 162 7.57 7.34 -8.03
CA HIS A 162 7.29 7.39 -6.60
C HIS A 162 7.83 6.16 -5.88
N ILE A 163 8.82 6.38 -5.01
CA ILE A 163 9.50 5.31 -4.28
C ILE A 163 8.82 5.07 -2.93
N HIS A 164 8.66 3.78 -2.61
CA HIS A 164 8.14 3.35 -1.32
C HIS A 164 9.06 3.81 -0.15
N PRO A 165 8.52 4.22 1.02
CA PRO A 165 9.32 4.74 2.15
C PRO A 165 10.43 3.83 2.61
N LYS A 166 10.23 2.52 2.56
CA LYS A 166 11.23 1.50 2.94
C LYS A 166 12.43 1.42 1.99
N MET A 167 12.36 2.15 0.88
CA MET A 167 13.44 2.22 -0.11
C MET A 167 13.93 3.65 -0.35
N LYS A 168 13.56 4.57 0.55
CA LYS A 168 13.91 5.99 0.41
C LYS A 168 15.43 6.24 0.36
N GLU A 169 16.21 5.41 1.03
CA GLU A 169 17.67 5.47 1.06
C GLU A 169 18.29 5.21 -0.31
N PHE A 170 17.59 4.48 -1.19
CA PHE A 170 18.04 4.17 -2.54
C PHE A 170 17.52 5.15 -3.60
N LEU A 171 16.94 6.29 -3.21
CA LEU A 171 16.42 7.28 -4.17
C LEU A 171 17.47 7.71 -5.19
N GLU A 172 18.69 7.92 -4.73
CA GLU A 172 19.81 8.36 -5.58
C GLU A 172 20.19 7.33 -6.65
N ALA A 173 19.89 6.06 -6.42
CA ALA A 173 20.11 5.02 -7.42
C ALA A 173 19.24 5.17 -8.68
N PHE A 174 18.16 5.96 -8.61
CA PHE A 174 17.24 6.22 -9.72
C PHE A 174 17.39 7.60 -10.34
N GLN A 175 18.40 8.38 -9.94
CA GLN A 175 18.67 9.66 -10.58
C GLN A 175 18.91 9.47 -12.07
N THR A 176 18.35 10.36 -12.86
CA THR A 176 18.42 10.36 -14.32
C THR A 176 18.58 11.80 -14.83
N GLU A 177 19.23 11.95 -15.98
CA GLU A 177 19.32 13.23 -16.69
C GLU A 177 18.06 13.55 -17.52
N ASN A 178 17.07 12.65 -17.54
CA ASN A 178 15.82 12.87 -18.23
C ASN A 178 14.96 13.91 -17.49
N ASP A 179 14.88 15.11 -18.04
CA ASP A 179 14.17 16.27 -17.49
C ASP A 179 12.63 16.08 -17.39
N GLN A 180 12.09 15.06 -18.07
CA GLN A 180 10.68 14.68 -17.96
C GLN A 180 10.41 13.71 -16.80
N VAL A 181 11.43 13.31 -16.05
CA VAL A 181 11.29 12.38 -14.91
C VAL A 181 11.49 13.12 -13.59
N LYS A 182 10.50 13.05 -12.72
CA LYS A 182 10.56 13.56 -11.35
C LYS A 182 10.56 12.40 -10.36
N LEU A 183 11.61 12.31 -9.54
CA LEU A 183 11.68 11.34 -8.45
C LEU A 183 10.98 11.90 -7.21
N ILE A 184 10.10 11.11 -6.60
CA ILE A 184 9.37 11.49 -5.38
C ILE A 184 9.48 10.37 -4.34
N VAL A 185 9.74 10.76 -3.10
CA VAL A 185 9.65 9.87 -1.94
C VAL A 185 8.32 10.08 -1.25
N GLN A 186 7.72 9.01 -0.75
CA GLN A 186 6.50 9.11 0.04
C GLN A 186 6.70 10.05 1.23
N GLY A 187 5.72 10.94 1.43
CA GLY A 187 5.75 11.96 2.49
C GLY A 187 6.21 13.34 2.01
N SER A 188 6.84 13.47 0.84
CA SER A 188 7.19 14.77 0.26
C SER A 188 5.97 15.47 -0.40
N GLN A 189 5.02 14.68 -0.88
CA GLN A 189 3.72 15.13 -1.40
C GLN A 189 2.63 14.14 -0.96
N PRO A 190 1.40 14.61 -0.72
CA PRO A 190 0.26 13.74 -0.44
C PRO A 190 0.00 12.77 -1.61
N LEU A 191 -0.04 11.47 -1.33
CA LEU A 191 -0.20 10.44 -2.35
C LEU A 191 -1.54 10.57 -3.10
N ASN A 192 -2.61 10.90 -2.40
CA ASN A 192 -3.92 11.14 -3.01
C ASN A 192 -3.89 12.27 -4.05
N GLU A 193 -3.10 13.33 -3.84
CA GLU A 193 -2.94 14.38 -4.83
C GLU A 193 -2.21 13.91 -6.09
N LEU A 194 -1.20 13.05 -5.93
CA LEU A 194 -0.50 12.46 -7.07
C LEU A 194 -1.43 11.56 -7.88
N ILE A 195 -2.20 10.71 -7.20
CA ILE A 195 -3.21 9.83 -7.80
C ILE A 195 -4.26 10.64 -8.56
N MET A 196 -4.85 11.66 -7.93
CA MET A 196 -5.88 12.49 -8.56
C MET A 196 -5.39 13.24 -9.81
N LYS A 197 -4.10 13.58 -9.86
CA LYS A 197 -3.50 14.35 -10.97
C LYS A 197 -2.83 13.49 -12.04
N CYS A 198 -2.70 12.18 -11.83
CA CYS A 198 -2.10 11.33 -12.84
C CYS A 198 -3.09 10.97 -13.94
N SER A 199 -2.58 10.89 -15.17
CA SER A 199 -3.33 10.43 -16.33
C SER A 199 -3.23 8.92 -16.53
N MET A 200 -2.19 8.31 -15.94
CA MET A 200 -1.92 6.89 -16.00
C MET A 200 -1.13 6.45 -14.75
N LEU A 201 -1.46 5.31 -14.21
CA LEU A 201 -0.65 4.62 -13.21
C LEU A 201 0.05 3.40 -13.83
N ILE A 202 1.35 3.29 -13.59
CA ILE A 202 2.14 2.08 -13.87
C ILE A 202 2.58 1.52 -12.52
N THR A 203 2.11 0.34 -12.19
CA THR A 203 2.46 -0.37 -10.97
C THR A 203 2.47 -1.88 -11.22
N ASP A 204 2.91 -2.65 -10.25
CA ASP A 204 2.90 -4.11 -10.32
C ASP A 204 1.75 -4.71 -9.48
N TYR A 205 2.03 -5.32 -8.34
CA TYR A 205 1.02 -5.90 -7.44
C TYR A 205 0.65 -5.01 -6.25
N SER A 206 0.82 -3.70 -6.36
CA SER A 206 0.42 -2.76 -5.32
C SER A 206 -1.09 -2.57 -5.27
N SER A 207 -1.64 -2.49 -4.05
CA SER A 207 -3.06 -2.18 -3.87
C SER A 207 -3.45 -0.77 -4.31
N VAL A 208 -2.49 0.12 -4.57
CA VAL A 208 -2.75 1.45 -5.12
C VAL A 208 -3.40 1.39 -6.52
N SER A 209 -3.28 0.26 -7.24
CA SER A 209 -3.98 0.02 -8.50
C SER A 209 -5.51 0.13 -8.40
N TRP A 210 -6.06 0.06 -7.21
CA TRP A 210 -7.49 0.18 -6.94
C TRP A 210 -7.91 1.60 -6.52
N ASP A 211 -6.95 2.50 -6.38
CA ASP A 211 -7.17 3.89 -5.96
C ASP A 211 -7.18 4.86 -7.16
N VAL A 212 -7.01 4.36 -8.42
CA VAL A 212 -6.90 5.14 -9.67
C VAL A 212 -8.01 4.79 -10.63
#